data_d5eb2248bdb1512cfdba17620d51ab7e
#
_entry.id   d5eb2248bdb1512cfdba17620d51ab7e
#
_cell.length_a   1.000
_cell.length_b   1.000
_cell.length_c   1.000
_cell.angle_alpha   90.00
_cell.angle_beta   90.00
_cell.angle_gamma   90.00
#
_symmetry.space_group_name_H-M   'P 1'
#
loop_
_entity.id
_entity.type
_entity.pdbx_description
1 polymer ?
#
loop_
_entity_poly.entity_id
_entity_poly.type
_entity_poly.pdbx_seq_one_letter_code
_entity_poly.pdbx_strand_id
1 'polypeptide(L)'
;MSDDNSGTENKVIFLGEAGVGKTSLIKVSIGEKFETTYNSSISLSYFPRKININNKKYTFNLWDTIGQEKYRSLTKIFYKKSKIVIFVYDITDINSYNNLKYWIDSVNNELSNEKYIKAIIGNKSDLFLKEAISEKEAEEFAISNGAKFKTCSAKTDPLVFTNFLDQLFTEYILENEKNNNSQNEQNITINNKKNKNKSKSKCC
;
A
#
# COMPACT_ATOMS: atom_id res chain seq x y z
N MET A 1 -10.11 -4.16 29.00
CA MET A 1 -8.97 -4.61 28.19
C MET A 1 -9.32 -4.27 26.76
N SER A 2 -8.81 -3.15 26.26
CA SER A 2 -9.01 -2.71 24.88
C SER A 2 -8.15 -3.59 24.00
N ASP A 3 -8.77 -4.33 23.09
CA ASP A 3 -8.10 -5.17 22.11
C ASP A 3 -7.14 -4.32 21.29
N ASP A 4 -5.86 -4.58 21.46
CA ASP A 4 -4.74 -3.92 20.78
C ASP A 4 -4.61 -4.47 19.34
N ASN A 5 -5.68 -4.31 18.57
CA ASN A 5 -5.75 -4.70 17.16
C ASN A 5 -5.24 -3.56 16.22
N SER A 6 -4.57 -2.56 16.79
CA SER A 6 -4.18 -1.32 16.11
C SER A 6 -3.09 -1.51 15.02
N GLY A 7 -2.36 -2.61 15.07
CA GLY A 7 -1.25 -2.85 14.13
C GLY A 7 -1.65 -3.35 12.74
N THR A 8 -2.87 -3.88 12.57
CA THR A 8 -3.34 -4.44 11.29
C THR A 8 -4.36 -3.56 10.57
N GLU A 9 -4.92 -2.58 11.25
CA GLU A 9 -5.86 -1.63 10.65
C GLU A 9 -5.09 -0.68 9.72
N ASN A 10 -5.55 -0.51 8.48
CA ASN A 10 -4.92 0.31 7.44
C ASN A 10 -3.43 -0.04 7.20
N LYS A 11 -3.13 -1.33 7.08
CA LYS A 11 -1.78 -1.82 6.85
C LYS A 11 -1.31 -1.49 5.44
N VAL A 12 -0.12 -0.89 5.34
CA VAL A 12 0.60 -0.60 4.10
C VAL A 12 1.93 -1.33 4.11
N ILE A 13 2.20 -2.15 3.11
CA ILE A 13 3.45 -2.91 3.04
C ILE A 13 4.31 -2.41 1.88
N PHE A 14 5.62 -2.30 2.11
CA PHE A 14 6.61 -1.95 1.09
C PHE A 14 7.40 -3.18 0.69
N LEU A 15 7.46 -3.47 -0.61
CA LEU A 15 8.13 -4.63 -1.19
C LEU A 15 9.11 -4.21 -2.28
N GLY A 16 10.13 -5.00 -2.52
CA GLY A 16 11.18 -4.75 -3.51
C GLY A 16 12.53 -5.21 -3.01
N GLU A 17 13.54 -5.16 -3.88
CA GLU A 17 14.89 -5.65 -3.59
C GLU A 17 15.59 -4.86 -2.48
N ALA A 18 16.71 -5.38 -1.99
CA ALA A 18 17.55 -4.66 -1.04
C ALA A 18 18.13 -3.40 -1.69
N GLY A 19 18.24 -2.33 -0.91
CA GLY A 19 18.89 -1.09 -1.38
C GLY A 19 18.07 -0.19 -2.30
N VAL A 20 16.84 -0.57 -2.70
CA VAL A 20 15.97 0.29 -3.54
C VAL A 20 15.42 1.51 -2.80
N GLY A 21 15.52 1.55 -1.46
CA GLY A 21 15.17 2.72 -0.64
C GLY A 21 13.80 2.66 0.02
N LYS A 22 13.22 1.48 0.27
CA LYS A 22 11.95 1.31 0.99
C LYS A 22 11.93 2.04 2.33
N THR A 23 12.91 1.75 3.18
CA THR A 23 13.08 2.39 4.49
C THR A 23 13.22 3.91 4.39
N SER A 24 13.98 4.39 3.41
CA SER A 24 14.17 5.83 3.20
C SER A 24 12.85 6.52 2.83
N LEU A 25 12.06 5.92 1.92
CA LEU A 25 10.74 6.42 1.55
C LEU A 25 9.79 6.47 2.76
N ILE A 26 9.77 5.41 3.56
CA ILE A 26 8.95 5.37 4.78
C ILE A 26 9.37 6.48 5.74
N LYS A 27 10.65 6.59 6.06
CA LYS A 27 11.19 7.59 7.00
C LYS A 27 10.87 9.02 6.56
N VAL A 28 11.13 9.37 5.31
CA VAL A 28 10.83 10.73 4.83
C VAL A 28 9.32 10.99 4.81
N SER A 29 8.48 9.98 4.58
CA SER A 29 7.04 10.15 4.60
C SER A 29 6.46 10.44 5.98
N ILE A 30 7.16 10.06 7.05
CA ILE A 30 6.78 10.39 8.44
C ILE A 30 7.48 11.64 8.98
N GLY A 31 8.23 12.36 8.11
CA GLY A 31 8.88 13.62 8.45
C GLY A 31 10.33 13.50 8.93
N GLU A 32 10.91 12.30 8.87
CA GLU A 32 12.35 12.14 9.16
C GLU A 32 13.21 12.66 8.00
N LYS A 33 14.41 13.12 8.32
CA LYS A 33 15.39 13.54 7.31
C LYS A 33 15.97 12.32 6.61
N PHE A 34 16.28 12.49 5.31
CA PHE A 34 17.03 11.49 4.56
C PHE A 34 18.44 11.32 5.13
N GLU A 35 18.82 10.08 5.38
CA GLU A 35 20.17 9.71 5.84
C GLU A 35 20.91 8.94 4.75
N THR A 36 22.16 9.32 4.49
CA THR A 36 23.02 8.66 3.50
C THR A 36 23.68 7.38 4.02
N THR A 37 23.87 7.29 5.34
CA THR A 37 24.43 6.09 6.00
C THR A 37 23.33 5.08 6.23
N TYR A 38 23.35 4.02 5.45
CA TYR A 38 22.32 2.99 5.48
C TYR A 38 22.85 1.71 6.14
N ASN A 39 22.26 1.36 7.26
CA ASN A 39 22.33 -0.01 7.77
C ASN A 39 21.15 -0.76 7.13
N SER A 40 21.41 -1.83 6.37
CA SER A 40 20.36 -2.65 5.79
C SER A 40 19.34 -3.04 6.87
N SER A 41 18.04 -2.88 6.57
CA SER A 41 16.98 -3.28 7.49
C SER A 41 17.10 -4.78 7.75
N ILE A 42 17.43 -5.14 8.99
CA ILE A 42 17.65 -6.53 9.42
C ILE A 42 16.36 -7.09 10.05
N SER A 43 15.43 -6.22 10.41
CA SER A 43 14.17 -6.59 11.06
C SER A 43 12.96 -5.97 10.38
N LEU A 44 11.83 -6.66 10.51
CA LEU A 44 10.54 -6.09 10.17
C LEU A 44 10.23 -4.97 11.18
N SER A 45 9.94 -3.79 10.67
CA SER A 45 9.53 -2.64 11.49
C SER A 45 8.28 -1.99 10.89
N TYR A 46 7.44 -1.39 11.72
CA TYR A 46 6.32 -0.59 11.23
C TYR A 46 6.36 0.83 11.80
N PHE A 47 5.88 1.77 11.02
CA PHE A 47 5.87 3.19 11.33
C PHE A 47 4.45 3.74 11.17
N PRO A 48 3.82 4.26 12.24
CA PRO A 48 2.49 4.83 12.14
C PRO A 48 2.55 6.20 11.46
N ARG A 49 1.74 6.39 10.41
CA ARG A 49 1.52 7.68 9.76
C ARG A 49 0.08 8.12 9.96
N LYS A 50 -0.11 9.32 10.49
CA LYS A 50 -1.43 9.92 10.72
C LYS A 50 -1.77 10.90 9.59
N ILE A 51 -3.01 10.84 9.10
CA ILE A 51 -3.52 11.73 8.06
C ILE A 51 -4.96 12.15 8.40
N ASN A 52 -5.34 13.36 7.99
CA ASN A 52 -6.71 13.85 8.10
C ASN A 52 -7.40 13.75 6.73
N ILE A 53 -8.50 13.02 6.65
CA ILE A 53 -9.34 12.89 5.45
C ILE A 53 -10.77 13.24 5.85
N ASN A 54 -11.39 14.23 5.20
CA ASN A 54 -12.77 14.67 5.48
C ASN A 54 -13.01 14.98 6.98
N ASN A 55 -12.08 15.67 7.64
CA ASN A 55 -12.09 16.02 9.06
C ASN A 55 -12.05 14.83 10.04
N LYS A 56 -11.76 13.63 9.54
CA LYS A 56 -11.52 12.44 10.36
C LYS A 56 -10.04 12.09 10.37
N LYS A 57 -9.54 11.62 11.51
CA LYS A 57 -8.15 11.19 11.67
C LYS A 57 -8.04 9.70 11.38
N TYR A 58 -7.13 9.33 10.50
CA TYR A 58 -6.79 7.94 10.17
C TYR A 58 -5.32 7.68 10.48
N THR A 59 -5.02 6.46 10.90
CA THR A 59 -3.65 6.00 11.08
C THR A 59 -3.39 4.86 10.09
N PHE A 60 -2.32 4.99 9.31
CA PHE A 60 -1.80 3.94 8.44
C PHE A 60 -0.51 3.40 9.03
N ASN A 61 -0.37 2.10 9.09
CA ASN A 61 0.83 1.44 9.59
C ASN A 61 1.70 1.02 8.40
N LEU A 62 2.81 1.74 8.20
CA LEU A 62 3.77 1.52 7.12
C LEU A 62 4.74 0.43 7.54
N TRP A 63 4.69 -0.73 6.88
CA TRP A 63 5.53 -1.88 7.19
C TRP A 63 6.76 -1.89 6.28
N ASP A 64 7.93 -1.69 6.89
CA ASP A 64 9.22 -1.84 6.22
C ASP A 64 9.62 -3.32 6.20
N THR A 65 9.84 -3.85 5.01
CA THR A 65 10.20 -5.24 4.85
C THR A 65 11.69 -5.41 4.53
N ILE A 66 12.21 -6.56 4.91
CA ILE A 66 13.58 -6.94 4.56
C ILE A 66 13.62 -7.24 3.06
N GLY A 67 14.34 -6.42 2.29
CA GLY A 67 14.47 -6.58 0.83
C GLY A 67 15.47 -7.64 0.40
N GLN A 68 15.92 -8.54 1.29
CA GLN A 68 16.88 -9.56 0.93
C GLN A 68 16.17 -10.82 0.40
N GLU A 69 16.62 -11.32 -0.73
CA GLU A 69 16.13 -12.54 -1.39
C GLU A 69 16.10 -13.76 -0.47
N LYS A 70 17.01 -13.81 0.52
CA LYS A 70 17.08 -14.89 1.53
C LYS A 70 15.83 -15.01 2.41
N TYR A 71 15.04 -13.94 2.52
CA TYR A 71 13.87 -13.88 3.40
C TYR A 71 12.54 -13.79 2.64
N ARG A 72 12.55 -13.97 1.31
CA ARG A 72 11.34 -13.92 0.46
C ARG A 72 10.22 -14.85 0.92
N SER A 73 10.57 -16.04 1.41
CA SER A 73 9.58 -17.02 1.92
C SER A 73 8.90 -16.55 3.22
N LEU A 74 9.62 -15.84 4.07
CA LEU A 74 9.07 -15.31 5.33
C LEU A 74 8.16 -14.09 5.07
N THR A 75 8.43 -13.34 3.99
CA THR A 75 7.69 -12.11 3.66
C THR A 75 6.22 -12.39 3.34
N LYS A 76 5.88 -13.57 2.81
CA LYS A 76 4.49 -13.95 2.45
C LYS A 76 3.51 -13.86 3.62
N ILE A 77 3.96 -14.21 4.83
CA ILE A 77 3.12 -14.13 6.04
C ILE A 77 2.69 -12.67 6.30
N PHE A 78 3.51 -11.71 5.89
CA PHE A 78 3.26 -10.29 6.11
C PHE A 78 2.36 -9.64 5.06
N TYR A 79 2.00 -10.32 3.95
CA TYR A 79 1.10 -9.77 2.95
C TYR A 79 -0.34 -9.68 3.45
N LYS A 80 -0.75 -10.61 4.31
CA LYS A 80 -2.13 -10.72 4.80
C LYS A 80 -2.62 -9.43 5.45
N LYS A 81 -3.89 -9.12 5.17
CA LYS A 81 -4.58 -7.92 5.64
C LYS A 81 -3.98 -6.60 5.15
N SER A 82 -3.05 -6.61 4.20
CA SER A 82 -2.55 -5.38 3.60
C SER A 82 -3.64 -4.69 2.79
N LYS A 83 -3.78 -3.39 2.99
CA LYS A 83 -4.76 -2.55 2.29
C LYS A 83 -4.15 -1.82 1.11
N ILE A 84 -2.86 -1.54 1.22
CA ILE A 84 -2.07 -0.94 0.15
C ILE A 84 -0.74 -1.70 0.08
N VAL A 85 -0.32 -2.07 -1.12
CA VAL A 85 0.98 -2.69 -1.37
C VAL A 85 1.78 -1.80 -2.30
N ILE A 86 2.94 -1.37 -1.84
CA ILE A 86 3.85 -0.48 -2.57
C ILE A 86 5.08 -1.28 -2.98
N PHE A 87 5.25 -1.46 -4.29
CA PHE A 87 6.40 -2.10 -4.89
C PHE A 87 7.42 -1.03 -5.26
N VAL A 88 8.65 -1.17 -4.78
CA VAL A 88 9.71 -0.17 -4.96
C VAL A 88 10.86 -0.77 -5.77
N TYR A 89 11.29 -0.04 -6.79
CA TYR A 89 12.51 -0.32 -7.53
C TYR A 89 13.42 0.91 -7.59
N ASP A 90 14.68 0.70 -7.87
CA ASP A 90 15.67 1.75 -8.11
C ASP A 90 15.74 2.00 -9.62
N ILE A 91 15.51 3.23 -10.08
CA ILE A 91 15.52 3.55 -11.52
C ILE A 91 16.86 3.25 -12.19
N THR A 92 17.95 3.13 -11.41
CA THR A 92 19.30 2.84 -11.92
C THR A 92 19.64 1.34 -11.93
N ASP A 93 18.74 0.47 -11.39
CA ASP A 93 18.97 -0.97 -11.27
C ASP A 93 17.90 -1.78 -11.99
N ILE A 94 18.24 -2.22 -13.21
CA ILE A 94 17.36 -3.05 -14.06
C ILE A 94 16.92 -4.34 -13.35
N ASN A 95 17.75 -4.92 -12.47
CA ASN A 95 17.41 -6.15 -11.78
C ASN A 95 16.31 -5.90 -10.75
N SER A 96 16.35 -4.76 -10.03
CA SER A 96 15.31 -4.39 -9.09
C SER A 96 13.96 -4.18 -9.79
N TYR A 97 13.96 -3.65 -11.01
CA TYR A 97 12.77 -3.50 -11.85
C TYR A 97 12.24 -4.86 -12.35
N ASN A 98 13.10 -5.69 -12.92
CA ASN A 98 12.72 -7.02 -13.42
C ASN A 98 12.12 -7.91 -12.32
N ASN A 99 12.61 -7.77 -11.10
CA ASN A 99 12.09 -8.50 -9.94
C ASN A 99 10.73 -8.01 -9.43
N LEU A 100 10.22 -6.85 -9.91
CA LEU A 100 8.87 -6.38 -9.55
C LEU A 100 7.79 -7.42 -9.89
N LYS A 101 7.92 -8.09 -11.04
CA LYS A 101 6.98 -9.13 -11.44
C LYS A 101 6.88 -10.24 -10.41
N TYR A 102 8.00 -10.71 -9.89
CA TYR A 102 8.03 -11.73 -8.83
C TYR A 102 7.27 -11.27 -7.58
N TRP A 103 7.51 -10.02 -7.14
CA TRP A 103 6.84 -9.47 -5.96
C TRP A 103 5.34 -9.33 -6.17
N ILE A 104 4.92 -8.82 -7.34
CA ILE A 104 3.51 -8.66 -7.71
C ILE A 104 2.80 -10.02 -7.76
N ASP A 105 3.37 -11.01 -8.44
CA ASP A 105 2.81 -12.35 -8.55
C ASP A 105 2.71 -13.02 -7.17
N SER A 106 3.72 -12.86 -6.33
CA SER A 106 3.73 -13.38 -4.96
C SER A 106 2.59 -12.81 -4.10
N VAL A 107 2.34 -11.50 -4.21
CA VAL A 107 1.24 -10.82 -3.49
C VAL A 107 -0.10 -11.21 -4.07
N ASN A 108 -0.27 -11.22 -5.40
CA ASN A 108 -1.51 -11.61 -6.06
C ASN A 108 -1.95 -13.02 -5.65
N ASN A 109 -1.00 -13.96 -5.54
CA ASN A 109 -1.29 -15.34 -5.10
C ASN A 109 -1.75 -15.39 -3.65
N GLU A 110 -1.11 -14.63 -2.76
CA GLU A 110 -1.43 -14.65 -1.32
C GLU A 110 -2.71 -13.88 -0.98
N LEU A 111 -2.97 -12.77 -1.69
CA LEU A 111 -4.12 -11.89 -1.48
C LEU A 111 -5.22 -12.08 -2.54
N SER A 112 -5.31 -13.24 -3.18
CA SER A 112 -6.22 -13.53 -4.29
C SER A 112 -7.70 -13.21 -4.00
N ASN A 113 -8.12 -13.27 -2.75
CA ASN A 113 -9.50 -13.00 -2.30
C ASN A 113 -9.66 -11.67 -1.55
N GLU A 114 -8.59 -10.87 -1.45
CA GLU A 114 -8.61 -9.59 -0.74
C GLU A 114 -8.55 -8.41 -1.73
N LYS A 115 -9.30 -7.34 -1.43
CA LYS A 115 -9.17 -6.07 -2.17
C LYS A 115 -8.06 -5.24 -1.55
N TYR A 116 -7.15 -4.77 -2.39
CA TYR A 116 -6.05 -3.90 -1.99
C TYR A 116 -5.63 -2.99 -3.15
N ILE A 117 -5.04 -1.85 -2.82
CA ILE A 117 -4.48 -0.92 -3.80
C ILE A 117 -3.03 -1.34 -4.08
N LYS A 118 -2.67 -1.41 -5.37
CA LYS A 118 -1.29 -1.62 -5.83
C LYS A 118 -0.67 -0.31 -6.28
N ALA A 119 0.58 -0.06 -5.88
CA ALA A 119 1.38 1.04 -6.39
C ALA A 119 2.81 0.60 -6.68
N ILE A 120 3.41 1.14 -7.74
CA ILE A 120 4.81 0.94 -8.11
C ILE A 120 5.53 2.28 -8.00
N ILE A 121 6.68 2.28 -7.34
CA ILE A 121 7.51 3.47 -7.12
C ILE A 121 8.89 3.27 -7.75
N GLY A 122 9.22 4.12 -8.72
CA GLY A 122 10.59 4.29 -9.19
C GLY A 122 11.32 5.29 -8.30
N ASN A 123 12.18 4.78 -7.41
CA ASN A 123 12.92 5.63 -6.47
C ASN A 123 14.29 6.00 -7.02
N LYS A 124 14.92 6.99 -6.41
CA LYS A 124 16.22 7.58 -6.74
C LYS A 124 16.21 8.36 -8.06
N SER A 125 15.10 9.04 -8.37
CA SER A 125 14.96 9.88 -9.57
C SER A 125 15.99 11.00 -9.66
N ASP A 126 16.67 11.35 -8.56
CA ASP A 126 17.84 12.24 -8.56
C ASP A 126 19.02 11.68 -9.35
N LEU A 127 19.04 10.38 -9.62
CA LEU A 127 20.08 9.69 -10.41
C LEU A 127 19.68 9.50 -11.89
N PHE A 128 18.80 10.34 -12.43
CA PHE A 128 18.22 10.23 -13.78
C PHE A 128 19.26 10.05 -14.90
N LEU A 129 20.48 10.58 -14.76
CA LEU A 129 21.58 10.35 -15.72
C LEU A 129 22.05 8.89 -15.78
N LYS A 130 21.70 8.07 -14.81
CA LYS A 130 22.02 6.64 -14.74
C LYS A 130 20.77 5.77 -14.86
N GLU A 131 19.66 6.36 -15.31
CA GLU A 131 18.41 5.65 -15.47
C GLU A 131 18.58 4.44 -16.40
N ALA A 132 18.20 3.27 -15.92
CA ALA A 132 18.26 2.01 -16.66
C ALA A 132 16.90 1.61 -17.25
N ILE A 133 15.81 2.19 -16.72
CA ILE A 133 14.43 1.94 -17.17
C ILE A 133 13.73 3.27 -17.32
N SER A 134 13.18 3.54 -18.50
CA SER A 134 12.44 4.78 -18.74
C SER A 134 11.15 4.86 -17.89
N GLU A 135 10.80 6.08 -17.47
CA GLU A 135 9.56 6.32 -16.73
C GLU A 135 8.34 5.79 -17.48
N LYS A 136 8.31 5.98 -18.82
CA LYS A 136 7.23 5.49 -19.70
C LYS A 136 7.08 3.98 -19.64
N GLU A 137 8.18 3.24 -19.75
CA GLU A 137 8.18 1.77 -19.69
C GLU A 137 7.67 1.29 -18.32
N ALA A 138 8.12 1.91 -17.25
CA ALA A 138 7.68 1.56 -15.90
C ALA A 138 6.21 1.89 -15.66
N GLU A 139 5.70 2.98 -16.20
CA GLU A 139 4.29 3.34 -16.14
C GLU A 139 3.41 2.35 -16.93
N GLU A 140 3.79 1.98 -18.14
CA GLU A 140 3.10 0.97 -18.94
C GLU A 140 3.06 -0.39 -18.22
N PHE A 141 4.18 -0.78 -17.59
CA PHE A 141 4.22 -1.98 -16.76
C PHE A 141 3.28 -1.88 -15.55
N ALA A 142 3.23 -0.74 -14.87
CA ALA A 142 2.33 -0.53 -13.74
C ALA A 142 0.86 -0.63 -14.17
N ILE A 143 0.47 0.02 -15.26
CA ILE A 143 -0.89 -0.03 -15.82
C ILE A 143 -1.28 -1.47 -16.15
N SER A 144 -0.40 -2.23 -16.82
CA SER A 144 -0.66 -3.63 -17.18
C SER A 144 -0.87 -4.55 -15.97
N ASN A 145 -0.34 -4.18 -14.80
CA ASN A 145 -0.52 -4.89 -13.54
C ASN A 145 -1.64 -4.32 -12.65
N GLY A 146 -2.40 -3.34 -13.14
CA GLY A 146 -3.44 -2.66 -12.38
C GLY A 146 -2.89 -1.91 -11.16
N ALA A 147 -1.69 -1.36 -11.29
CA ALA A 147 -1.02 -0.60 -10.25
C ALA A 147 -0.93 0.88 -10.61
N LYS A 148 -0.96 1.73 -9.60
CA LYS A 148 -0.62 3.16 -9.74
C LYS A 148 0.89 3.31 -9.82
N PHE A 149 1.35 4.37 -10.47
CA PHE A 149 2.77 4.59 -10.70
C PHE A 149 3.21 5.98 -10.26
N LYS A 150 4.43 6.09 -9.72
CA LYS A 150 5.11 7.35 -9.48
C LYS A 150 6.61 7.18 -9.43
N THR A 151 7.34 8.11 -10.07
CA THR A 151 8.79 8.28 -9.88
C THR A 151 9.04 9.35 -8.82
N CYS A 152 10.03 9.12 -7.95
CA CYS A 152 10.39 10.07 -6.89
C CYS A 152 11.82 9.87 -6.39
N SER A 153 12.28 10.79 -5.57
CA SER A 153 13.53 10.64 -4.82
C SER A 153 13.29 10.88 -3.33
N ALA A 154 13.54 9.86 -2.52
CA ALA A 154 13.54 10.02 -1.08
C ALA A 154 14.58 11.06 -0.60
N LYS A 155 15.62 11.30 -1.40
CA LYS A 155 16.75 12.19 -1.07
C LYS A 155 16.46 13.65 -1.41
N THR A 156 16.01 13.93 -2.62
CA THR A 156 15.93 15.31 -3.15
C THR A 156 14.52 15.86 -3.18
N ASP A 157 13.51 15.01 -3.33
CA ASP A 157 12.12 15.43 -3.39
C ASP A 157 11.17 14.47 -2.66
N PRO A 158 11.28 14.40 -1.32
CA PRO A 158 10.43 13.51 -0.52
C PRO A 158 8.94 13.86 -0.57
N LEU A 159 8.59 15.12 -0.92
CA LEU A 159 7.20 15.56 -0.98
C LEU A 159 6.43 14.92 -2.14
N VAL A 160 7.10 14.61 -3.26
CA VAL A 160 6.47 13.90 -4.38
C VAL A 160 5.93 12.54 -3.90
N PHE A 161 6.75 11.77 -3.20
CA PHE A 161 6.33 10.49 -2.65
C PHE A 161 5.28 10.65 -1.55
N THR A 162 5.47 11.60 -0.63
CA THR A 162 4.55 11.85 0.48
C THR A 162 3.15 12.20 -0.01
N ASN A 163 3.04 13.09 -0.98
CA ASN A 163 1.76 13.47 -1.59
C ASN A 163 1.11 12.29 -2.34
N PHE A 164 1.89 11.51 -3.05
CA PHE A 164 1.38 10.31 -3.73
C PHE A 164 0.85 9.28 -2.72
N LEU A 165 1.57 9.06 -1.62
CA LEU A 165 1.14 8.17 -0.54
C LEU A 165 -0.18 8.64 0.09
N ASP A 166 -0.35 9.95 0.31
CA ASP A 166 -1.58 10.54 0.85
C ASP A 166 -2.76 10.39 -0.13
N GLN A 167 -2.51 10.44 -1.44
CA GLN A 167 -3.52 10.14 -2.45
C GLN A 167 -3.98 8.68 -2.37
N LEU A 168 -3.06 7.72 -2.22
CA LEU A 168 -3.40 6.30 -2.05
C LEU A 168 -4.23 6.06 -0.79
N PHE A 169 -3.89 6.73 0.30
CA PHE A 169 -4.64 6.64 1.56
C PHE A 169 -6.06 7.18 1.42
N THR A 170 -6.18 8.35 0.80
CA THR A 170 -7.48 9.00 0.56
C THR A 170 -8.38 8.12 -0.30
N GLU A 171 -7.85 7.57 -1.39
CA GLU A 171 -8.59 6.65 -2.27
C GLU A 171 -9.09 5.42 -1.51
N TYR A 172 -8.20 4.76 -0.76
CA TYR A 172 -8.56 3.59 0.04
C TYR A 172 -9.70 3.88 1.02
N ILE A 173 -9.64 5.00 1.74
CA ILE A 173 -10.68 5.38 2.71
C ILE A 173 -12.01 5.68 2.01
N LEU A 174 -11.98 6.43 0.91
CA LEU A 174 -13.20 6.79 0.16
C LEU A 174 -13.87 5.57 -0.47
N GLU A 175 -13.10 4.61 -0.98
CA GLU A 175 -13.64 3.35 -1.50
C GLU A 175 -14.29 2.51 -0.40
N ASN A 176 -13.69 2.43 0.78
CA ASN A 176 -14.27 1.71 1.90
C ASN A 176 -15.54 2.37 2.44
N GLU A 177 -15.60 3.70 2.53
CA GLU A 177 -16.80 4.42 2.95
C GLU A 177 -17.96 4.17 1.98
N LYS A 178 -17.70 4.16 0.66
CA LYS A 178 -18.73 3.83 -0.35
C LYS A 178 -19.26 2.41 -0.20
N ASN A 179 -18.39 1.44 -0.01
CA ASN A 179 -18.78 0.03 0.14
C ASN A 179 -19.63 -0.19 1.40
N ASN A 180 -19.28 0.45 2.51
CA ASN A 180 -20.03 0.36 3.76
C ASN A 180 -21.43 0.99 3.64
N ASN A 181 -21.56 2.12 2.96
CA ASN A 181 -22.86 2.77 2.73
C ASN A 181 -23.76 1.90 1.85
N SER A 182 -23.24 1.31 0.79
CA SER A 182 -24.00 0.41 -0.10
C SER A 182 -24.49 -0.85 0.61
N GLN A 183 -23.70 -1.40 1.54
CA GLN A 183 -24.13 -2.57 2.34
C GLN A 183 -25.22 -2.20 3.36
N ASN A 184 -25.15 -1.03 3.96
CA ASN A 184 -26.16 -0.55 4.91
C ASN A 184 -27.51 -0.32 4.21
N GLU A 185 -27.53 0.25 3.01
CA GLU A 185 -28.75 0.45 2.22
C GLU A 185 -29.41 -0.87 1.85
N GLN A 186 -28.63 -1.88 1.44
CA GLN A 186 -29.14 -3.21 1.14
C GLN A 186 -29.74 -3.90 2.36
N ASN A 187 -29.12 -3.80 3.52
CA ASN A 187 -29.60 -4.38 4.77
C ASN A 187 -30.92 -3.71 5.23
N ILE A 188 -31.05 -2.39 5.09
CA ILE A 188 -32.30 -1.67 5.39
C ILE A 188 -33.43 -2.13 4.47
N THR A 189 -33.16 -2.32 3.18
CA THR A 189 -34.15 -2.77 2.18
C THR A 189 -34.63 -4.20 2.46
N ILE A 190 -33.73 -5.11 2.87
CA ILE A 190 -34.06 -6.50 3.23
C ILE A 190 -34.89 -6.55 4.50
N ASN A 191 -34.56 -5.75 5.51
CA ASN A 191 -35.33 -5.70 6.77
C ASN A 191 -36.73 -5.12 6.57
N ASN A 192 -36.87 -4.11 5.73
CA ASN A 192 -38.18 -3.56 5.37
C ASN A 192 -39.07 -4.53 4.59
N LYS A 193 -38.50 -5.40 3.74
CA LYS A 193 -39.23 -6.48 3.06
C LYS A 193 -39.67 -7.58 4.05
N LYS A 194 -38.83 -7.97 5.00
CA LYS A 194 -39.18 -8.97 6.03
C LYS A 194 -40.27 -8.48 6.97
N ASN A 195 -40.30 -7.21 7.31
CA ASN A 195 -41.33 -6.63 8.17
C ASN A 195 -42.69 -6.49 7.42
N LYS A 196 -42.70 -6.19 6.12
CA LYS A 196 -43.95 -6.17 5.32
C LYS A 196 -44.56 -7.56 5.14
N ASN A 197 -43.75 -8.62 5.11
CA ASN A 197 -44.27 -9.99 5.02
C ASN A 197 -44.80 -10.53 6.35
N LYS A 198 -44.26 -10.04 7.51
CA LYS A 198 -44.81 -10.41 8.83
C LYS A 198 -46.14 -9.73 9.17
N SER A 199 -46.44 -8.57 8.57
CA SER A 199 -47.71 -7.87 8.79
C SER A 199 -48.86 -8.45 7.95
N LYS A 200 -48.59 -9.22 6.87
CA LYS A 200 -49.61 -9.87 6.02
C LYS A 200 -50.02 -11.25 6.54
N SER A 201 -49.33 -11.85 7.51
CA SER A 201 -49.65 -13.17 8.07
C SER A 201 -50.44 -13.14 9.40
N LYS A 202 -50.97 -11.97 9.81
CA LYS A 202 -51.73 -11.79 11.05
C LYS A 202 -53.19 -11.39 10.81
N CYS A 203 -53.75 -11.67 9.63
CA CYS A 203 -55.18 -11.54 9.36
C CYS A 203 -55.66 -12.84 8.70
N CYS A 204 -55.96 -13.83 9.51
CA CYS A 204 -56.93 -14.91 9.31
C CYS A 204 -57.33 -15.43 10.68
#